data_993fd07982586d58b54398b9c38c8f06
#
_entry.id   993fd07982586d58b54398b9c38c8f06
#
_cell.length_a   1.000
_cell.length_b   1.000
_cell.length_c   1.000
_cell.angle_alpha   90.00
_cell.angle_beta   90.00
_cell.angle_gamma   90.00
#
_symmetry.space_group_name_H-M   'P 1'
#
loop_
_entity.id
_entity.type
_entity.pdbx_description
1 polymer ?
#
loop_
_entity_poly.entity_id
_entity_poly.type
_entity_poly.pdbx_seq_one_letter_code
_entity_poly.pdbx_strand_id
1 'polypeptide(L)'
;QVRKNLERLEAEWEAAHPGETMGPVVSSRLSAKAWAYEHPAKKPTTMREEAEWLTELREAGYDPETLTRKTVSAPTQPDELSVQEIASRALDRCAAGSSAWTRHDVQEHATRIITEHSVRAPREELRELIALSTALALEDCFSILPTGAAAPEHVAHLTSLRVVQVESELRDLLAARL
;
A
#
# COMPACT_ATOMS: atom_id res chain seq x y z
N GLN A 1 21.95 12.00 13.94
CA GLN A 1 21.56 12.53 15.26
C GLN A 1 20.93 11.43 16.14
N VAL A 2 19.92 10.67 15.67
CA VAL A 2 19.29 9.55 16.43
C VAL A 2 20.33 8.57 16.99
N ARG A 3 21.33 8.20 16.16
CA ARG A 3 22.42 7.30 16.61
C ARG A 3 23.20 7.87 17.77
N LYS A 4 23.56 9.16 17.76
CA LYS A 4 24.27 9.82 18.87
C LYS A 4 23.43 9.85 20.15
N ASN A 5 22.10 10.06 20.00
CA ASN A 5 21.20 10.03 21.14
C ASN A 5 21.09 8.62 21.70
N LEU A 6 21.08 7.59 20.87
CA LEU A 6 21.05 6.20 21.31
C LEU A 6 22.34 5.84 22.06
N GLU A 7 23.51 6.11 21.48
CA GLU A 7 24.81 5.86 22.11
C GLU A 7 24.92 6.53 23.49
N ARG A 8 24.41 7.77 23.62
CA ARG A 8 24.36 8.45 24.94
C ARG A 8 23.44 7.76 25.92
N LEU A 9 22.25 7.34 25.49
CA LEU A 9 21.27 6.66 26.35
C LEU A 9 21.75 5.27 26.78
N GLU A 10 22.45 4.57 25.92
CA GLU A 10 23.07 3.28 26.21
C GLU A 10 24.19 3.45 27.26
N ALA A 11 25.07 4.43 27.07
CA ALA A 11 26.12 4.74 28.05
C ALA A 11 25.55 5.17 29.42
N GLU A 12 24.49 5.97 29.45
CA GLU A 12 23.79 6.35 30.69
C GLU A 12 23.20 5.12 31.41
N TRP A 13 22.64 4.18 30.63
CA TRP A 13 22.05 2.96 31.17
C TRP A 13 23.17 2.03 31.75
N GLU A 14 24.25 1.82 31.00
CA GLU A 14 25.40 1.00 31.46
C GLU A 14 26.03 1.55 32.73
N ALA A 15 26.16 2.88 32.82
CA ALA A 15 26.67 3.54 34.03
C ALA A 15 25.76 3.34 35.26
N ALA A 16 24.44 3.24 35.03
CA ALA A 16 23.45 3.04 36.08
C ALA A 16 23.29 1.57 36.49
N HIS A 17 23.73 0.61 35.63
CA HIS A 17 23.57 -0.83 35.82
C HIS A 17 24.92 -1.57 35.65
N PRO A 18 25.93 -1.30 36.50
CA PRO A 18 27.23 -1.87 36.32
C PRO A 18 27.20 -3.40 36.48
N GLY A 19 27.69 -4.10 35.47
CA GLY A 19 27.75 -5.56 35.44
C GLY A 19 26.47 -6.26 34.91
N GLU A 20 25.43 -5.50 34.55
CA GLU A 20 24.24 -6.06 33.87
C GLU A 20 24.40 -5.98 32.35
N THR A 21 23.89 -7.01 31.66
CA THR A 21 23.84 -7.01 30.19
C THR A 21 22.51 -6.44 29.73
N MET A 22 22.57 -5.47 28.83
CA MET A 22 21.35 -4.85 28.23
C MET A 22 20.54 -5.87 27.43
N GLY A 23 19.35 -6.19 27.92
CA GLY A 23 18.41 -7.09 27.24
C GLY A 23 17.67 -6.43 26.08
N PRO A 24 17.06 -7.23 25.18
CA PRO A 24 16.35 -6.72 23.98
C PRO A 24 15.25 -5.70 24.29
N VAL A 25 14.54 -5.87 25.41
CA VAL A 25 13.45 -4.96 25.81
C VAL A 25 13.99 -3.58 26.19
N VAL A 26 15.12 -3.53 26.89
CA VAL A 26 15.77 -2.27 27.28
C VAL A 26 16.32 -1.57 26.05
N SER A 27 17.03 -2.29 25.19
CA SER A 27 17.57 -1.76 23.92
C SER A 27 16.46 -1.17 23.04
N SER A 28 15.34 -1.87 22.88
CA SER A 28 14.18 -1.38 22.12
C SER A 28 13.59 -0.11 22.73
N ARG A 29 13.50 -0.02 24.07
CA ARG A 29 13.01 1.17 24.78
C ARG A 29 13.94 2.37 24.60
N LEU A 30 15.25 2.17 24.66
CA LEU A 30 16.25 3.23 24.46
C LEU A 30 16.22 3.73 23.00
N SER A 31 16.10 2.82 22.05
CA SER A 31 15.93 3.15 20.63
C SER A 31 14.67 4.02 20.40
N ALA A 32 13.54 3.62 20.94
CA ALA A 32 12.29 4.40 20.84
C ALA A 32 12.46 5.80 21.47
N LYS A 33 13.16 5.89 22.62
CA LYS A 33 13.43 7.17 23.27
C LYS A 33 14.37 8.05 22.44
N ALA A 34 15.41 7.47 21.82
CA ALA A 34 16.34 8.20 20.94
C ALA A 34 15.62 8.78 19.71
N TRP A 35 14.69 8.03 19.14
CA TRP A 35 13.83 8.51 18.04
C TRP A 35 12.90 9.64 18.48
N ALA A 36 12.29 9.54 19.66
CA ALA A 36 11.38 10.55 20.17
C ALA A 36 12.03 11.93 20.38
N TYR A 37 13.35 11.98 20.64
CA TYR A 37 14.10 13.25 20.75
C TYR A 37 14.20 13.99 19.41
N GLU A 38 14.36 13.26 18.31
CA GLU A 38 14.51 13.85 16.95
C GLU A 38 13.16 14.04 16.26
N HIS A 39 12.18 13.24 16.67
CA HIS A 39 10.83 13.26 16.08
C HIS A 39 9.79 13.55 17.19
N PRO A 40 9.73 14.79 17.69
CA PRO A 40 8.72 15.16 18.64
C PRO A 40 7.32 14.92 18.02
N ALA A 41 6.35 14.63 18.88
CA ALA A 41 4.97 14.42 18.44
C ALA A 41 4.54 15.57 17.53
N LYS A 42 4.00 15.25 16.36
CA LYS A 42 3.49 16.25 15.41
C LYS A 42 2.42 17.09 16.12
N LYS A 43 2.65 18.36 16.20
CA LYS A 43 1.62 19.31 16.67
C LYS A 43 0.67 19.59 15.52
N PRO A 44 -0.62 19.80 15.79
CA PRO A 44 -1.53 20.30 14.76
C PRO A 44 -1.00 21.63 14.23
N THR A 45 -0.93 21.75 12.91
CA THR A 45 -0.53 22.99 12.23
C THR A 45 -1.53 24.08 12.56
N THR A 46 -1.03 25.24 12.96
CA THR A 46 -1.86 26.41 13.19
C THR A 46 -1.99 27.22 11.89
N MET A 47 -3.09 27.99 11.75
CA MET A 47 -3.27 28.90 10.60
C MET A 47 -2.11 29.91 10.45
N ARG A 48 -1.46 30.26 11.57
CA ARG A 48 -0.30 31.13 11.54
C ARG A 48 0.93 30.46 10.89
N GLU A 49 1.21 29.23 11.26
CA GLU A 49 2.32 28.46 10.67
C GLU A 49 2.09 28.20 9.19
N GLU A 50 0.84 27.96 8.78
CA GLU A 50 0.47 27.83 7.37
C GLU A 50 0.75 29.12 6.59
N ALA A 51 0.40 30.27 7.13
CA ALA A 51 0.66 31.56 6.52
C ALA A 51 2.17 31.87 6.43
N GLU A 52 2.95 31.49 7.45
CA GLU A 52 4.41 31.63 7.46
C GLU A 52 5.04 30.73 6.36
N TRP A 53 4.62 29.48 6.24
CA TRP A 53 5.10 28.56 5.17
C TRP A 53 4.74 29.03 3.77
N LEU A 54 3.53 29.57 3.57
CA LEU A 54 3.14 30.14 2.28
C LEU A 54 4.00 31.37 1.91
N THR A 55 4.42 32.15 2.89
CA THR A 55 5.33 33.28 2.69
C THR A 55 6.71 32.79 2.29
N GLU A 56 7.29 31.83 3.01
CA GLU A 56 8.58 31.22 2.70
C GLU A 56 8.59 30.59 1.30
N LEU A 57 7.50 29.89 0.92
CA LEU A 57 7.36 29.30 -0.40
C LEU A 57 7.38 30.38 -1.51
N ARG A 58 6.67 31.50 -1.30
CA ARG A 58 6.65 32.61 -2.26
C ARG A 58 8.01 33.29 -2.37
N GLU A 59 8.73 33.46 -1.27
CA GLU A 59 10.09 34.00 -1.26
C GLU A 59 11.07 33.06 -1.99
N ALA A 60 10.85 31.75 -1.93
CA ALA A 60 11.58 30.74 -2.70
C ALA A 60 11.19 30.70 -4.19
N GLY A 61 10.28 31.55 -4.64
CA GLY A 61 9.81 31.62 -6.03
C GLY A 61 8.70 30.61 -6.37
N TYR A 62 8.13 29.97 -5.36
CA TYR A 62 7.02 29.03 -5.52
C TYR A 62 5.71 29.68 -5.12
N ASP A 63 4.87 30.03 -6.09
CA ASP A 63 3.54 30.57 -5.84
C ASP A 63 2.46 29.51 -6.11
N PRO A 64 1.79 28.99 -5.06
CA PRO A 64 0.75 27.98 -5.21
C PRO A 64 -0.46 28.47 -6.05
N GLU A 65 -0.67 29.81 -6.17
CA GLU A 65 -1.75 30.34 -7.00
C GLU A 65 -1.44 30.28 -8.50
N THR A 66 -0.14 30.27 -8.85
CA THR A 66 0.30 30.12 -10.24
C THR A 66 0.39 28.66 -10.68
N LEU A 67 0.28 27.72 -9.77
CA LEU A 67 0.08 26.33 -10.15
C LEU A 67 -1.23 26.25 -10.91
N THR A 68 -1.11 26.29 -12.23
CA THR A 68 -2.19 25.84 -13.09
C THR A 68 -2.58 24.47 -12.56
N ARG A 69 -3.72 24.37 -11.89
CA ARG A 69 -4.40 23.11 -11.67
C ARG A 69 -4.36 22.44 -13.03
N LYS A 70 -3.49 21.42 -13.19
CA LYS A 70 -3.65 20.49 -14.29
C LYS A 70 -5.14 20.23 -14.30
N THR A 71 -5.80 20.58 -15.38
CA THR A 71 -7.24 20.42 -15.53
C THR A 71 -7.51 19.00 -15.03
N VAL A 72 -8.05 18.91 -13.82
CA VAL A 72 -8.48 17.64 -13.27
C VAL A 72 -9.57 17.26 -14.28
N SER A 73 -9.35 16.20 -15.03
CA SER A 73 -10.36 15.63 -15.92
C SER A 73 -11.68 15.62 -15.17
N ALA A 74 -12.76 15.95 -15.83
CA ALA A 74 -14.07 15.89 -15.20
C ALA A 74 -14.17 14.56 -14.45
N PRO A 75 -14.67 14.57 -13.21
CA PRO A 75 -14.74 13.34 -12.42
C PRO A 75 -15.59 12.33 -13.18
N THR A 76 -15.06 11.14 -13.38
CA THR A 76 -15.78 10.02 -13.97
C THR A 76 -16.93 9.60 -13.06
N GLN A 77 -18.12 9.39 -13.62
CA GLN A 77 -19.24 8.86 -12.86
C GLN A 77 -19.12 7.32 -12.74
N PRO A 78 -19.64 6.70 -11.67
CA PRO A 78 -19.56 5.24 -11.47
C PRO A 78 -20.15 4.42 -12.62
N ASP A 79 -21.24 4.91 -13.25
CA ASP A 79 -21.94 4.28 -14.37
C ASP A 79 -21.17 4.37 -15.70
N GLU A 80 -20.16 5.23 -15.79
CA GLU A 80 -19.24 5.30 -16.93
C GLU A 80 -18.15 4.21 -16.85
N LEU A 81 -17.99 3.54 -15.71
CA LEU A 81 -17.00 2.48 -15.50
C LEU A 81 -17.62 1.10 -15.72
N SER A 82 -16.98 0.32 -16.55
CA SER A 82 -17.34 -1.09 -16.72
C SER A 82 -16.80 -1.94 -15.57
N VAL A 83 -17.69 -2.55 -14.79
CA VAL A 83 -17.36 -3.54 -13.74
C VAL A 83 -16.51 -4.66 -14.32
N GLN A 84 -16.82 -5.11 -15.55
CA GLN A 84 -16.07 -6.15 -16.27
C GLN A 84 -14.64 -5.71 -16.57
N GLU A 85 -14.45 -4.47 -17.00
CA GLU A 85 -13.11 -3.95 -17.29
C GLU A 85 -12.28 -3.79 -16.01
N ILE A 86 -12.88 -3.30 -14.93
CA ILE A 86 -12.21 -3.20 -13.63
C ILE A 86 -11.79 -4.59 -13.14
N ALA A 87 -12.67 -5.58 -13.23
CA ALA A 87 -12.41 -6.96 -12.82
C ALA A 87 -11.25 -7.58 -13.62
N SER A 88 -11.29 -7.50 -14.94
CA SER A 88 -10.23 -8.02 -15.81
C SER A 88 -8.88 -7.35 -15.52
N ARG A 89 -8.83 -6.03 -15.43
CA ARG A 89 -7.60 -5.28 -15.14
C ARG A 89 -7.06 -5.55 -13.74
N ALA A 90 -7.93 -5.82 -12.76
CA ALA A 90 -7.51 -6.20 -11.42
C ALA A 90 -6.78 -7.55 -11.44
N LEU A 91 -7.31 -8.54 -12.17
CA LEU A 91 -6.64 -9.84 -12.34
C LEU A 91 -5.33 -9.72 -13.13
N ASP A 92 -5.27 -8.90 -14.18
CA ASP A 92 -4.02 -8.65 -14.91
C ASP A 92 -2.94 -8.07 -13.98
N ARG A 93 -3.32 -7.18 -13.05
CA ARG A 93 -2.38 -6.63 -12.06
C ARG A 93 -1.94 -7.66 -11.02
N CYS A 94 -2.85 -8.51 -10.55
CA CYS A 94 -2.48 -9.63 -9.69
C CYS A 94 -1.46 -10.53 -10.40
N ALA A 95 -1.76 -10.94 -11.63
CA ALA A 95 -0.92 -11.82 -12.43
C ALA A 95 0.45 -11.21 -12.79
N ALA A 96 0.54 -9.88 -12.92
CA ALA A 96 1.81 -9.19 -13.15
C ALA A 96 2.73 -9.21 -11.91
N GLY A 97 2.18 -9.36 -10.71
CA GLY A 97 2.93 -9.36 -9.45
C GLY A 97 3.23 -10.74 -8.90
N SER A 98 2.36 -11.72 -9.13
CA SER A 98 2.47 -13.06 -8.55
C SER A 98 1.66 -14.09 -9.33
N SER A 99 2.03 -15.37 -9.24
CA SER A 99 1.24 -16.49 -9.78
C SER A 99 0.05 -16.87 -8.88
N ALA A 100 0.02 -16.40 -7.65
CA ALA A 100 -1.09 -16.62 -6.72
C ALA A 100 -1.33 -15.37 -5.86
N TRP A 101 -2.58 -15.14 -5.50
CA TRP A 101 -3.01 -13.97 -4.75
C TRP A 101 -4.12 -14.31 -3.75
N THR A 102 -4.48 -13.34 -2.92
CA THR A 102 -5.63 -13.38 -2.02
C THR A 102 -6.83 -12.64 -2.63
N ARG A 103 -8.00 -12.80 -2.03
CA ARG A 103 -9.16 -11.96 -2.32
C ARG A 103 -8.86 -10.46 -2.08
N HIS A 104 -8.07 -10.16 -1.05
CA HIS A 104 -7.72 -8.79 -0.70
C HIS A 104 -6.84 -8.13 -1.77
N ASP A 105 -5.92 -8.86 -2.40
CA ASP A 105 -5.09 -8.34 -3.49
C ASP A 105 -5.98 -7.94 -4.68
N VAL A 106 -6.97 -8.77 -5.05
CA VAL A 106 -7.95 -8.44 -6.10
C VAL A 106 -8.72 -7.18 -5.73
N GLN A 107 -9.22 -7.08 -4.50
CA GLN A 107 -9.97 -5.91 -4.02
C GLN A 107 -9.09 -4.65 -3.99
N GLU A 108 -7.83 -4.75 -3.58
CA GLU A 108 -6.89 -3.64 -3.60
C GLU A 108 -6.69 -3.11 -5.02
N HIS A 109 -6.43 -4.01 -5.99
CA HIS A 109 -6.25 -3.62 -7.38
C HIS A 109 -7.52 -3.01 -7.99
N ALA A 110 -8.70 -3.57 -7.71
CA ALA A 110 -9.98 -2.98 -8.14
C ALA A 110 -10.17 -1.56 -7.57
N THR A 111 -9.91 -1.38 -6.26
CA THR A 111 -9.96 -0.07 -5.60
C THR A 111 -9.00 0.93 -6.22
N ARG A 112 -7.78 0.50 -6.52
CA ARG A 112 -6.74 1.34 -7.13
C ARG A 112 -7.15 1.78 -8.54
N ILE A 113 -7.71 0.88 -9.35
CA ILE A 113 -8.20 1.20 -10.70
C ILE A 113 -9.31 2.26 -10.62
N ILE A 114 -10.30 2.08 -9.75
CA ILE A 114 -11.39 3.04 -9.56
C ILE A 114 -10.84 4.41 -9.13
N THR A 115 -9.85 4.43 -8.24
CA THR A 115 -9.21 5.67 -7.78
C THR A 115 -8.44 6.38 -8.90
N GLU A 116 -7.76 5.64 -9.77
CA GLU A 116 -7.02 6.19 -10.93
C GLU A 116 -7.95 6.89 -11.92
N HIS A 117 -9.19 6.46 -12.02
CA HIS A 117 -10.22 7.11 -12.85
C HIS A 117 -10.83 8.36 -12.18
N SER A 118 -10.36 8.75 -10.99
CA SER A 118 -10.85 9.92 -10.26
C SER A 118 -12.38 9.92 -10.05
N VAL A 119 -12.96 8.75 -9.83
CA VAL A 119 -14.41 8.58 -9.64
C VAL A 119 -14.86 9.33 -8.40
N ARG A 120 -15.94 10.10 -8.54
CA ARG A 120 -16.59 10.80 -7.44
C ARG A 120 -18.02 10.30 -7.29
N ALA A 121 -18.27 9.63 -6.19
CA ALA A 121 -19.58 9.11 -5.84
C ALA A 121 -19.74 9.04 -4.32
N PRO A 122 -20.96 8.89 -3.80
CA PRO A 122 -21.21 8.54 -2.42
C PRO A 122 -20.43 7.29 -2.00
N ARG A 123 -20.03 7.25 -0.75
CA ARG A 123 -19.21 6.17 -0.20
C ARG A 123 -19.80 4.78 -0.44
N GLU A 124 -21.12 4.68 -0.34
CA GLU A 124 -21.81 3.40 -0.49
C GLU A 124 -21.78 2.90 -1.94
N GLU A 125 -21.95 3.79 -2.92
CA GLU A 125 -21.84 3.46 -4.35
C GLU A 125 -20.42 3.00 -4.72
N LEU A 126 -19.39 3.68 -4.18
CA LEU A 126 -17.99 3.26 -4.39
C LEU A 126 -17.72 1.88 -3.78
N ARG A 127 -18.27 1.60 -2.59
CA ARG A 127 -18.14 0.28 -1.97
C ARG A 127 -18.83 -0.80 -2.77
N GLU A 128 -20.01 -0.51 -3.30
CA GLU A 128 -20.75 -1.44 -4.14
C GLU A 128 -19.98 -1.72 -5.44
N LEU A 129 -19.47 -0.70 -6.11
CA LEU A 129 -18.66 -0.85 -7.32
C LEU A 129 -17.42 -1.71 -7.06
N ILE A 130 -16.70 -1.47 -5.96
CA ILE A 130 -15.53 -2.28 -5.56
C ILE A 130 -15.95 -3.73 -5.28
N ALA A 131 -17.05 -3.92 -4.55
CA ALA A 131 -17.52 -5.27 -4.20
C ALA A 131 -17.94 -6.07 -5.43
N LEU A 132 -18.70 -5.46 -6.35
CA LEU A 132 -19.13 -6.08 -7.61
C LEU A 132 -17.95 -6.42 -8.50
N SER A 133 -17.00 -5.49 -8.69
CA SER A 133 -15.80 -5.73 -9.51
C SER A 133 -14.93 -6.83 -8.91
N THR A 134 -14.79 -6.86 -7.57
CA THR A 134 -14.03 -7.91 -6.89
C THR A 134 -14.73 -9.27 -7.02
N ALA A 135 -16.05 -9.33 -6.82
CA ALA A 135 -16.81 -10.56 -6.94
C ALA A 135 -16.71 -11.15 -8.36
N LEU A 136 -16.88 -10.31 -9.38
CA LEU A 136 -16.77 -10.72 -10.77
C LEU A 136 -15.36 -11.23 -11.12
N ALA A 137 -14.31 -10.54 -10.65
CA ALA A 137 -12.93 -11.00 -10.84
C ALA A 137 -12.68 -12.37 -10.20
N LEU A 138 -13.27 -12.64 -9.05
CA LEU A 138 -13.12 -13.91 -8.35
C LEU A 138 -13.82 -15.09 -9.04
N GLU A 139 -14.80 -14.84 -9.93
CA GLU A 139 -15.42 -15.89 -10.74
C GLU A 139 -14.42 -16.52 -11.72
N ASP A 140 -13.42 -15.76 -12.18
CA ASP A 140 -12.34 -16.24 -13.05
C ASP A 140 -11.15 -16.84 -12.27
N CYS A 141 -11.26 -16.92 -10.94
CA CYS A 141 -10.22 -17.47 -10.06
C CYS A 141 -10.62 -18.84 -9.54
N PHE A 142 -9.61 -19.66 -9.26
CA PHE A 142 -9.77 -20.91 -8.52
C PHE A 142 -8.67 -21.08 -7.48
N SER A 143 -8.95 -21.91 -6.47
CA SER A 143 -7.98 -22.19 -5.41
C SER A 143 -6.99 -23.26 -5.87
N ILE A 144 -5.69 -23.02 -5.61
CA ILE A 144 -4.62 -24.00 -5.81
C ILE A 144 -4.45 -24.94 -4.61
N LEU A 145 -5.22 -24.72 -3.53
CA LEU A 145 -5.19 -25.61 -2.37
C LEU A 145 -6.03 -26.86 -2.61
N PRO A 146 -5.71 -27.98 -1.93
CA PRO A 146 -6.52 -29.19 -1.99
C PRO A 146 -7.98 -28.93 -1.61
N THR A 147 -8.89 -29.65 -2.23
CA THR A 147 -10.33 -29.54 -1.93
C THR A 147 -10.60 -29.77 -0.45
N GLY A 148 -11.30 -28.81 0.17
CA GLY A 148 -11.64 -28.86 1.59
C GLY A 148 -10.58 -28.30 2.54
N ALA A 149 -9.43 -27.85 2.04
CA ALA A 149 -8.46 -27.13 2.85
C ALA A 149 -8.97 -25.71 3.17
N ALA A 150 -8.99 -25.36 4.46
CA ALA A 150 -9.26 -23.99 4.88
C ALA A 150 -8.01 -23.14 4.63
N ALA A 151 -8.16 -22.08 3.82
CA ALA A 151 -7.10 -21.09 3.63
C ALA A 151 -7.31 -19.92 4.58
N PRO A 152 -6.33 -19.56 5.41
CA PRO A 152 -6.35 -18.28 6.12
C PRO A 152 -6.40 -17.11 5.10
N GLU A 153 -7.08 -16.03 5.45
CA GLU A 153 -7.32 -14.89 4.54
C GLU A 153 -6.03 -14.25 3.97
N HIS A 154 -4.93 -14.37 4.72
CA HIS A 154 -3.63 -13.83 4.32
C HIS A 154 -2.77 -14.77 3.46
N VAL A 155 -3.25 -15.99 3.20
CA VAL A 155 -2.52 -16.95 2.37
C VAL A 155 -2.94 -16.80 0.92
N ALA A 156 -1.98 -16.48 0.05
CA ALA A 156 -2.19 -16.42 -1.39
C ALA A 156 -2.47 -17.83 -1.92
N HIS A 157 -3.70 -18.06 -2.36
CA HIS A 157 -4.17 -19.39 -2.80
C HIS A 157 -5.06 -19.35 -4.04
N LEU A 158 -5.37 -18.17 -4.54
CA LEU A 158 -6.16 -17.98 -5.76
C LEU A 158 -5.23 -17.79 -6.94
N THR A 159 -5.60 -18.33 -8.08
CA THR A 159 -4.95 -18.10 -9.37
C THR A 159 -6.00 -18.08 -10.47
N SER A 160 -5.60 -17.77 -11.71
CA SER A 160 -6.49 -17.83 -12.88
C SER A 160 -5.99 -18.85 -13.90
N LEU A 161 -6.91 -19.33 -14.72
CA LEU A 161 -6.57 -20.25 -15.82
C LEU A 161 -5.50 -19.66 -16.75
N ARG A 162 -5.54 -18.35 -17.00
CA ARG A 162 -4.57 -17.64 -17.82
C ARG A 162 -3.14 -17.75 -17.28
N VAL A 163 -2.96 -17.58 -15.96
CA VAL A 163 -1.66 -17.72 -15.31
C VAL A 163 -1.13 -19.15 -15.47
N VAL A 164 -1.97 -20.14 -15.21
CA VAL A 164 -1.59 -21.55 -15.36
C VAL A 164 -1.20 -21.89 -16.80
N GLN A 165 -1.89 -21.33 -17.79
CA GLN A 165 -1.54 -21.50 -19.21
C GLN A 165 -0.17 -20.91 -19.52
N VAL A 166 0.08 -19.66 -19.11
CA VAL A 166 1.38 -18.98 -19.33
C VAL A 166 2.52 -19.75 -18.65
N GLU A 167 2.33 -20.21 -17.42
CA GLU A 167 3.35 -21.01 -16.72
C GLU A 167 3.61 -22.35 -17.41
N SER A 168 2.56 -22.98 -17.93
CA SER A 168 2.71 -24.22 -18.70
C SER A 168 3.49 -23.99 -20.00
N GLU A 169 3.18 -22.93 -20.74
CA GLU A 169 3.91 -22.56 -21.96
C GLU A 169 5.38 -22.25 -21.67
N LEU A 170 5.67 -21.51 -20.59
CA LEU A 170 7.04 -21.23 -20.16
C LEU A 170 7.80 -22.50 -19.81
N ARG A 171 7.18 -23.42 -19.09
CA ARG A 171 7.78 -24.73 -18.77
C ARG A 171 8.11 -25.52 -20.04
N ASP A 172 7.19 -25.56 -20.99
CA ASP A 172 7.37 -26.31 -22.23
C ASP A 172 8.45 -25.66 -23.10
N LEU A 173 8.54 -24.33 -23.16
CA LEU A 173 9.64 -23.63 -23.83
C LEU A 173 11.00 -23.88 -23.17
N LEU A 174 11.07 -23.97 -21.86
CA LEU A 174 12.30 -24.29 -21.14
C LEU A 174 12.72 -25.74 -21.38
N ALA A 175 11.77 -26.69 -21.38
CA ALA A 175 12.05 -28.10 -21.67
C ALA A 175 12.54 -28.32 -23.10
N ALA A 176 12.06 -27.55 -24.07
CA ALA A 176 12.50 -27.63 -25.46
C ALA A 176 13.93 -27.13 -25.71
N ARG A 177 14.56 -26.45 -24.74
CA ARG A 177 15.93 -25.93 -24.82
C ARG A 177 16.98 -26.85 -24.19
N LEU A 178 16.54 -27.90 -23.52
CA LEU A 178 17.40 -28.94 -22.92
C LEU A 178 17.58 -30.12 -23.88
#